data_15643e18f47bec834babc1f870e1bdfc
#
_entry.id   15643e18f47bec834babc1f870e1bdfc
#
_cell.length_a   1.000
_cell.length_b   1.000
_cell.length_c   1.000
_cell.angle_alpha   90.00
_cell.angle_beta   90.00
_cell.angle_gamma   90.00
#
_symmetry.space_group_name_H-M   'P 1'
#
loop_
_entity.id
_entity.type
_entity.pdbx_description
1 polymer ?
#
loop_
_entity_poly.entity_id
_entity_poly.type
_entity_poly.pdbx_seq_one_letter_code
_entity_poly.pdbx_strand_id
1 'polypeptide(L)'
;MISRRQLLAAMASTPLVSMMGTGSAHALPNNDYKALVCVFLFGGNDGFNMLVPNDNAHYDEYAAARPDIALPQASLLPLSLNTGSDLTLGLHPSMTGIQNLFDSGKMIAIANSGVLIEPSTKAGLQDGTHAMPPFLFSHNSQQTEWQRGWSGSTTPLGWAGRLMDVLSSDTDTISPTFSLNGYAQLLNGSDHSANLIKASSLPKVNAVSNSLRRKSFDQVMSLSPLTAFGREFDRVKDDSISIRDQLATAIESVPEEAHFPDISLSHQLHTVARLIKSSDQLGHQKQIYFVGLGGFDTHANQLDTHTQLLSALSQSLAAFNQSMEASGLGDKVTTMTMSDFGRRLASNGAGTDHGWASNHLVMGGALNSGQLYGQWPSLILDGENDFNKGRMIPTTSVEQIGATIAKWMGVRTDDAMGYIFPNLANFSVQDLGFLK
;
A
#
# COMPACT_ATOMS: atom_id res chain seq x y z
N MET A 1 -11.22 -18.12 27.75
CA MET A 1 -10.03 -17.27 27.58
C MET A 1 -8.80 -18.15 27.75
N ILE A 2 -8.19 -18.53 26.65
CA ILE A 2 -6.95 -19.31 26.65
C ILE A 2 -5.81 -18.29 26.72
N SER A 3 -4.93 -18.41 27.72
CA SER A 3 -3.83 -17.45 27.92
C SER A 3 -2.71 -17.70 26.91
N ARG A 4 -1.97 -16.63 26.51
CA ARG A 4 -0.78 -16.68 25.64
C ARG A 4 0.20 -17.81 25.99
N ARG A 5 0.36 -18.16 27.27
CA ARG A 5 1.21 -19.25 27.73
C ARG A 5 0.73 -20.66 27.35
N GLN A 6 -0.59 -20.84 27.15
CA GLN A 6 -1.15 -22.16 26.79
C GLN A 6 -1.04 -22.42 25.28
N LEU A 7 -0.99 -21.39 24.44
CA LEU A 7 -0.77 -21.53 23.00
C LEU A 7 0.71 -21.88 22.70
N LEU A 8 1.66 -21.32 23.46
CA LEU A 8 3.09 -21.59 23.33
C LEU A 8 3.48 -22.98 23.86
N ALA A 9 2.75 -23.55 24.81
CA ALA A 9 3.03 -24.88 25.35
C ALA A 9 2.62 -26.03 24.42
N ALA A 10 1.78 -25.79 23.44
CA ALA A 10 1.35 -26.82 22.47
C ALA A 10 2.33 -27.06 21.32
N MET A 11 3.36 -26.21 21.15
CA MET A 11 4.38 -26.36 20.10
C MET A 11 5.71 -26.97 20.58
N ALA A 12 5.82 -27.38 21.84
CA ALA A 12 7.07 -27.87 22.42
C ALA A 12 7.05 -29.37 22.74
N SER A 13 6.76 -30.23 21.75
CA SER A 13 6.98 -31.67 21.91
C SER A 13 7.47 -32.34 20.63
N THR A 14 8.71 -32.04 20.26
CA THR A 14 9.53 -32.95 19.42
C THR A 14 10.96 -32.96 19.96
N PRO A 15 11.61 -34.13 20.07
CA PRO A 15 12.89 -34.24 20.74
C PRO A 15 14.03 -33.64 19.90
N LEU A 16 14.83 -32.75 20.55
CA LEU A 16 16.12 -32.28 20.05
C LEU A 16 17.09 -33.45 19.94
N VAL A 17 17.55 -33.74 18.73
CA VAL A 17 18.83 -34.40 18.52
C VAL A 17 19.88 -33.33 18.28
N SER A 18 20.73 -33.10 19.28
CA SER A 18 21.89 -32.21 19.16
C SER A 18 22.97 -32.89 18.31
N MET A 19 23.22 -32.34 17.12
CA MET A 19 24.52 -32.53 16.45
C MET A 19 25.26 -31.19 16.46
N MET A 20 26.31 -31.11 17.32
CA MET A 20 27.32 -30.07 17.22
C MET A 20 28.11 -30.28 15.91
N GLY A 21 27.85 -29.43 14.93
CA GLY A 21 28.68 -29.24 13.76
C GLY A 21 28.98 -27.75 13.65
N THR A 22 30.24 -27.35 13.78
CA THR A 22 30.72 -26.01 13.43
C THR A 22 30.59 -25.83 11.93
N GLY A 23 29.39 -25.44 11.49
CA GLY A 23 29.11 -25.06 10.12
C GLY A 23 28.91 -23.55 10.03
N SER A 24 29.74 -22.93 9.20
CA SER A 24 29.51 -21.55 8.76
C SER A 24 28.01 -21.35 8.42
N ALA A 25 27.39 -20.35 9.02
CA ALA A 25 26.03 -19.96 8.67
C ALA A 25 26.03 -19.51 7.19
N HIS A 26 25.79 -20.47 6.31
CA HIS A 26 25.41 -20.13 4.95
C HIS A 26 24.00 -19.54 5.07
N ALA A 27 23.85 -18.28 4.68
CA ALA A 27 22.55 -17.66 4.46
C ALA A 27 21.72 -18.63 3.60
N LEU A 28 20.56 -19.03 4.10
CA LEU A 28 19.61 -19.83 3.32
C LEU A 28 19.33 -19.05 2.02
N PRO A 29 19.27 -19.72 0.85
CA PRO A 29 18.95 -19.02 -0.38
C PRO A 29 17.62 -18.32 -0.20
N ASN A 30 17.57 -17.00 -0.44
CA ASN A 30 16.43 -16.10 -0.19
C ASN A 30 15.29 -16.35 -1.21
N ASN A 31 14.83 -17.60 -1.25
CA ASN A 31 13.86 -18.08 -2.25
C ASN A 31 12.43 -17.63 -1.95
N ASP A 32 12.16 -17.11 -0.74
CA ASP A 32 10.82 -16.70 -0.29
C ASP A 32 10.72 -15.20 0.02
N TYR A 33 11.66 -14.39 -0.46
CA TYR A 33 11.60 -12.94 -0.30
C TYR A 33 10.38 -12.35 -1.01
N LYS A 34 9.63 -11.52 -0.31
CA LYS A 34 8.51 -10.74 -0.86
C LYS A 34 8.45 -9.35 -0.25
N ALA A 35 8.17 -8.36 -1.09
CA ALA A 35 7.96 -6.99 -0.65
C ALA A 35 6.62 -6.43 -1.14
N LEU A 36 5.94 -5.70 -0.27
CA LEU A 36 4.76 -4.92 -0.59
C LEU A 36 5.10 -3.44 -0.54
N VAL A 37 4.73 -2.69 -1.58
CA VAL A 37 4.85 -1.24 -1.64
C VAL A 37 3.46 -0.62 -1.73
N CYS A 38 3.07 0.16 -0.74
CA CYS A 38 1.79 0.86 -0.68
C CYS A 38 2.00 2.32 -1.08
N VAL A 39 1.44 2.72 -2.21
CA VAL A 39 1.48 4.09 -2.74
C VAL A 39 0.19 4.79 -2.39
N PHE A 40 0.21 5.69 -1.41
CA PHE A 40 -0.99 6.40 -0.97
C PHE A 40 -1.17 7.71 -1.75
N LEU A 41 -2.30 7.85 -2.43
CA LEU A 41 -2.70 9.00 -3.22
C LEU A 41 -3.56 9.91 -2.34
N PHE A 42 -2.93 10.85 -1.63
CA PHE A 42 -3.60 11.68 -0.62
C PHE A 42 -4.50 12.74 -1.25
N GLY A 43 -5.73 12.81 -0.77
CA GLY A 43 -6.74 13.78 -1.19
C GLY A 43 -7.94 13.16 -1.92
N GLY A 44 -7.95 11.85 -2.13
CA GLY A 44 -9.03 11.18 -2.84
C GLY A 44 -8.82 11.21 -4.36
N ASN A 45 -8.13 10.21 -4.90
CA ASN A 45 -7.90 10.10 -6.34
C ASN A 45 -9.21 9.90 -7.11
N ASP A 46 -9.43 10.67 -8.17
CA ASP A 46 -10.53 10.44 -9.12
C ASP A 46 -10.24 9.22 -10.00
N GLY A 47 -10.59 8.04 -9.47
CA GLY A 47 -10.39 6.77 -10.14
C GLY A 47 -11.17 6.65 -11.45
N PHE A 48 -12.29 7.39 -11.60
CA PHE A 48 -13.11 7.39 -12.82
C PHE A 48 -12.58 8.35 -13.90
N ASN A 49 -11.63 9.24 -13.60
CA ASN A 49 -10.83 9.95 -14.60
C ASN A 49 -9.43 9.33 -14.76
N MET A 50 -9.05 8.37 -13.93
CA MET A 50 -7.84 7.58 -14.09
C MET A 50 -8.05 6.38 -15.02
N LEU A 51 -9.12 5.64 -14.82
CA LEU A 51 -9.59 4.51 -15.63
C LEU A 51 -11.00 4.85 -16.12
N VAL A 52 -11.21 4.88 -17.44
CA VAL A 52 -12.38 5.43 -18.09
C VAL A 52 -12.95 4.41 -19.08
N PRO A 53 -14.30 4.26 -19.19
CA PRO A 53 -14.89 3.46 -20.25
C PRO A 53 -14.48 3.95 -21.64
N ASN A 54 -14.20 3.01 -22.55
CA ASN A 54 -13.73 3.32 -23.90
C ASN A 54 -14.62 2.73 -25.01
N ASP A 55 -15.67 1.96 -24.67
CA ASP A 55 -16.78 1.67 -25.58
C ASP A 55 -17.83 2.77 -25.52
N ASN A 56 -18.66 2.89 -26.56
CA ASN A 56 -19.58 4.01 -26.67
C ASN A 56 -20.65 4.01 -25.57
N ALA A 57 -21.23 2.86 -25.23
CA ALA A 57 -22.36 2.81 -24.30
C ALA A 57 -21.98 3.24 -22.89
N HIS A 58 -20.91 2.68 -22.34
CA HIS A 58 -20.45 3.04 -20.99
C HIS A 58 -19.74 4.40 -20.95
N TYR A 59 -19.09 4.81 -22.08
CA TYR A 59 -18.52 6.14 -22.18
C TYR A 59 -19.60 7.23 -22.17
N ASP A 60 -20.75 7.01 -22.83
CA ASP A 60 -21.86 7.95 -22.81
C ASP A 60 -22.42 8.16 -21.40
N GLU A 61 -22.53 7.10 -20.57
CA GLU A 61 -22.87 7.22 -19.14
C GLU A 61 -21.86 8.08 -18.38
N TYR A 62 -20.55 7.79 -18.56
CA TYR A 62 -19.47 8.55 -17.94
C TYR A 62 -19.49 10.02 -18.35
N ALA A 63 -19.61 10.33 -19.63
CA ALA A 63 -19.61 11.70 -20.14
C ALA A 63 -20.86 12.48 -19.69
N ALA A 64 -22.02 11.83 -19.66
CA ALA A 64 -23.27 12.43 -19.16
C ALA A 64 -23.21 12.78 -17.67
N ALA A 65 -22.53 11.94 -16.86
CA ALA A 65 -22.40 12.17 -15.42
C ALA A 65 -21.44 13.30 -15.07
N ARG A 66 -20.48 13.65 -15.96
CA ARG A 66 -19.43 14.64 -15.68
C ARG A 66 -19.08 15.55 -16.87
N PRO A 67 -20.08 16.29 -17.42
CA PRO A 67 -19.92 17.00 -18.69
C PRO A 67 -18.78 18.03 -18.71
N ASP A 68 -18.42 18.61 -17.54
CA ASP A 68 -17.40 19.65 -17.46
C ASP A 68 -15.95 19.10 -17.36
N ILE A 69 -15.80 17.82 -16.99
CA ILE A 69 -14.50 17.21 -16.70
C ILE A 69 -14.30 15.84 -17.36
N ALA A 70 -15.22 15.42 -18.23
CA ALA A 70 -15.06 14.20 -19.00
C ALA A 70 -13.87 14.31 -19.94
N LEU A 71 -13.04 13.27 -19.96
CA LEU A 71 -11.91 13.17 -20.88
C LEU A 71 -12.43 12.80 -22.28
N PRO A 72 -11.95 13.43 -23.36
CA PRO A 72 -12.34 13.04 -24.71
C PRO A 72 -12.01 11.55 -24.98
N GLN A 73 -12.99 10.76 -25.43
CA GLN A 73 -12.83 9.32 -25.67
C GLN A 73 -11.62 9.02 -26.59
N ALA A 74 -11.46 9.79 -27.65
CA ALA A 74 -10.37 9.64 -28.60
C ALA A 74 -8.96 9.91 -28.03
N SER A 75 -8.88 10.53 -26.84
CA SER A 75 -7.60 10.80 -26.15
C SER A 75 -7.19 9.70 -25.18
N LEU A 76 -8.10 8.79 -24.84
CA LEU A 76 -7.84 7.72 -23.87
C LEU A 76 -6.78 6.74 -24.40
N LEU A 77 -5.97 6.22 -23.51
CA LEU A 77 -5.01 5.16 -23.80
C LEU A 77 -5.73 3.80 -23.67
N PRO A 78 -6.04 3.10 -24.77
CA PRO A 78 -6.85 1.88 -24.70
C PRO A 78 -6.11 0.78 -23.96
N LEU A 79 -6.87 -0.06 -23.22
CA LEU A 79 -6.38 -1.24 -22.52
C LEU A 79 -6.97 -2.52 -23.10
N SER A 80 -6.14 -3.55 -23.22
CA SER A 80 -6.55 -4.90 -23.63
C SER A 80 -6.85 -5.73 -22.36
N LEU A 81 -8.04 -5.52 -21.76
CA LEU A 81 -8.47 -6.23 -20.56
C LEU A 81 -9.73 -7.05 -20.82
N ASN A 82 -9.78 -8.27 -20.30
CA ASN A 82 -11.02 -9.01 -20.19
C ASN A 82 -11.84 -8.46 -19.01
N THR A 83 -12.96 -7.86 -19.30
CA THR A 83 -13.90 -7.30 -18.30
C THR A 83 -15.06 -8.24 -18.00
N GLY A 84 -15.16 -9.35 -18.69
CA GLY A 84 -16.30 -10.27 -18.60
C GLY A 84 -17.59 -9.77 -19.25
N SER A 85 -17.53 -8.63 -19.97
CA SER A 85 -18.66 -7.98 -20.63
C SER A 85 -18.20 -7.23 -21.88
N ASP A 86 -19.09 -6.46 -22.52
CA ASP A 86 -18.77 -5.57 -23.65
C ASP A 86 -18.03 -4.28 -23.22
N LEU A 87 -17.82 -4.07 -21.93
CA LEU A 87 -17.07 -2.93 -21.41
C LEU A 87 -15.62 -2.99 -21.91
N THR A 88 -15.15 -1.93 -22.50
CA THR A 88 -13.72 -1.69 -22.74
C THR A 88 -13.25 -0.48 -21.93
N LEU A 89 -11.99 -0.47 -21.56
CA LEU A 89 -11.42 0.58 -20.70
C LEU A 89 -10.23 1.23 -21.37
N GLY A 90 -10.00 2.49 -21.03
CA GLY A 90 -8.80 3.24 -21.35
C GLY A 90 -8.28 4.00 -20.14
N LEU A 91 -6.99 4.28 -20.14
CA LEU A 91 -6.35 5.12 -19.13
C LEU A 91 -6.39 6.59 -19.51
N HIS A 92 -6.25 7.44 -18.51
CA HIS A 92 -5.99 8.87 -18.71
C HIS A 92 -4.79 9.08 -19.66
N PRO A 93 -4.83 10.07 -20.58
CA PRO A 93 -3.80 10.27 -21.62
C PRO A 93 -2.38 10.46 -21.09
N SER A 94 -2.21 10.94 -19.86
CA SER A 94 -0.88 11.16 -19.26
C SER A 94 -0.23 9.89 -18.69
N MET A 95 -0.88 8.71 -18.79
CA MET A 95 -0.45 7.49 -18.12
C MET A 95 0.25 6.48 -19.05
N THR A 96 1.02 6.95 -20.02
CA THR A 96 1.70 6.09 -21.01
C THR A 96 2.64 5.05 -20.40
N GLY A 97 3.35 5.39 -19.32
CA GLY A 97 4.20 4.44 -18.60
C GLY A 97 3.39 3.30 -17.95
N ILE A 98 2.22 3.62 -17.39
CA ILE A 98 1.30 2.62 -16.83
C ILE A 98 0.64 1.79 -17.95
N GLN A 99 0.29 2.38 -19.10
CA GLN A 99 -0.18 1.60 -20.24
C GLN A 99 0.82 0.52 -20.65
N ASN A 100 2.11 0.88 -20.78
CA ASN A 100 3.17 -0.09 -21.10
C ASN A 100 3.26 -1.22 -20.04
N LEU A 101 2.98 -0.94 -18.77
CA LEU A 101 2.93 -1.96 -17.72
C LEU A 101 1.72 -2.89 -17.88
N PHE A 102 0.56 -2.40 -18.30
CA PHE A 102 -0.59 -3.24 -18.66
C PHE A 102 -0.26 -4.12 -19.87
N ASP A 103 0.29 -3.55 -20.92
CA ASP A 103 0.63 -4.26 -22.16
C ASP A 103 1.68 -5.37 -21.92
N SER A 104 2.58 -5.16 -20.96
CA SER A 104 3.59 -6.16 -20.57
C SER A 104 3.11 -7.14 -19.48
N GLY A 105 1.85 -7.06 -19.08
CA GLY A 105 1.27 -7.94 -18.06
C GLY A 105 1.80 -7.69 -16.63
N LYS A 106 2.36 -6.52 -16.37
CA LYS A 106 2.93 -6.12 -15.07
C LYS A 106 1.99 -5.20 -14.26
N MET A 107 0.79 -4.94 -14.76
CA MET A 107 -0.21 -4.10 -14.09
C MET A 107 -1.59 -4.71 -14.23
N ILE A 108 -2.40 -4.58 -13.18
CA ILE A 108 -3.85 -4.84 -13.19
C ILE A 108 -4.60 -3.65 -12.58
N ALA A 109 -5.89 -3.58 -12.86
CA ALA A 109 -6.81 -2.65 -12.21
C ALA A 109 -7.83 -3.41 -11.34
N ILE A 110 -8.18 -2.79 -10.20
CA ILE A 110 -9.28 -3.22 -9.33
C ILE A 110 -10.34 -2.13 -9.38
N ALA A 111 -11.49 -2.47 -9.96
CA ALA A 111 -12.60 -1.52 -10.13
C ALA A 111 -13.41 -1.35 -8.84
N ASN A 112 -13.96 -0.17 -8.69
CA ASN A 112 -15.01 0.16 -7.72
C ASN A 112 -14.74 -0.35 -6.32
N SER A 113 -13.54 -0.07 -5.81
CA SER A 113 -13.11 -0.52 -4.48
C SER A 113 -13.08 0.61 -3.47
N GLY A 114 -13.29 0.28 -2.21
CA GLY A 114 -13.30 1.24 -1.11
C GLY A 114 -13.50 0.59 0.25
N VAL A 115 -13.61 1.43 1.26
CA VAL A 115 -13.88 0.97 2.63
C VAL A 115 -15.31 0.45 2.73
N LEU A 116 -15.48 -0.79 3.18
CA LEU A 116 -16.77 -1.44 3.46
C LEU A 116 -16.68 -2.21 4.78
N ILE A 117 -17.78 -2.29 5.50
CA ILE A 117 -17.94 -3.21 6.65
C ILE A 117 -18.49 -4.55 6.16
N GLU A 118 -19.40 -4.49 5.19
CA GLU A 118 -20.09 -5.63 4.57
C GLU A 118 -20.52 -5.27 3.15
N PRO A 119 -20.88 -6.24 2.28
CA PRO A 119 -21.46 -5.95 0.98
C PRO A 119 -22.71 -5.09 1.12
N SER A 120 -22.77 -3.96 0.41
CA SER A 120 -23.78 -2.96 0.63
C SER A 120 -24.54 -2.61 -0.64
N THR A 121 -25.83 -2.33 -0.50
CA THR A 121 -26.70 -1.80 -1.55
C THR A 121 -27.22 -0.42 -1.21
N LYS A 122 -27.62 0.37 -2.20
CA LYS A 122 -28.21 1.71 -1.98
C LYS A 122 -29.39 1.64 -1.02
N ALA A 123 -30.30 0.70 -1.23
CA ALA A 123 -31.49 0.53 -0.39
C ALA A 123 -31.10 0.21 1.07
N GLY A 124 -30.21 -0.79 1.28
CA GLY A 124 -29.80 -1.19 2.62
C GLY A 124 -29.02 -0.10 3.38
N LEU A 125 -28.28 0.74 2.68
CA LEU A 125 -27.62 1.92 3.29
C LEU A 125 -28.62 3.03 3.64
N GLN A 126 -29.68 3.20 2.85
CA GLN A 126 -30.69 4.23 3.09
C GLN A 126 -31.68 3.86 4.19
N ASP A 127 -32.05 2.59 4.32
CA ASP A 127 -32.94 2.09 5.35
C ASP A 127 -32.23 1.66 6.64
N GLY A 128 -30.88 1.67 6.64
CA GLY A 128 -30.04 1.36 7.79
C GLY A 128 -29.90 -0.15 8.07
N THR A 129 -30.26 -1.02 7.13
CA THR A 129 -30.05 -2.48 7.24
C THR A 129 -28.62 -2.90 6.91
N HIS A 130 -27.86 -2.07 6.17
CA HIS A 130 -26.44 -2.25 5.92
C HIS A 130 -25.62 -1.23 6.69
N ALA A 131 -24.50 -1.69 7.28
CA ALA A 131 -23.60 -0.87 8.07
C ALA A 131 -22.78 0.07 7.19
N MET A 132 -22.79 1.36 7.52
CA MET A 132 -22.00 2.38 6.82
C MET A 132 -20.66 2.60 7.54
N PRO A 133 -19.54 2.66 6.83
CA PRO A 133 -18.26 3.04 7.41
C PRO A 133 -18.34 4.41 8.10
N PRO A 134 -17.65 4.60 9.23
CA PRO A 134 -17.74 5.84 9.99
C PRO A 134 -17.11 7.01 9.20
N PHE A 135 -17.74 8.18 9.32
CA PHE A 135 -17.21 9.44 8.78
C PHE A 135 -16.78 9.36 7.30
N LEU A 136 -17.56 8.69 6.47
CA LEU A 136 -17.40 8.74 5.01
C LEU A 136 -17.22 10.19 4.56
N PHE A 137 -16.39 10.40 3.54
CA PHE A 137 -16.07 11.70 2.97
C PHE A 137 -15.21 12.64 3.82
N SER A 138 -14.67 12.15 4.95
CA SER A 138 -13.63 12.84 5.74
C SER A 138 -12.25 12.26 5.45
N HIS A 139 -11.31 13.08 4.95
CA HIS A 139 -9.94 12.64 4.64
C HIS A 139 -9.29 11.89 5.78
N ASN A 140 -9.18 12.51 6.96
CA ASN A 140 -8.50 11.90 8.12
C ASN A 140 -9.11 10.56 8.52
N SER A 141 -10.45 10.47 8.51
CA SER A 141 -11.13 9.24 8.91
C SER A 141 -10.94 8.15 7.85
N GLN A 142 -11.11 8.47 6.57
CA GLN A 142 -11.02 7.47 5.52
C GLN A 142 -9.56 7.04 5.24
N GLN A 143 -8.57 7.92 5.38
CA GLN A 143 -7.16 7.53 5.42
C GLN A 143 -6.90 6.50 6.53
N THR A 144 -7.49 6.72 7.70
CA THR A 144 -7.40 5.80 8.84
C THR A 144 -8.08 4.47 8.54
N GLU A 145 -9.30 4.49 7.99
CA GLU A 145 -10.06 3.27 7.65
C GLU A 145 -9.32 2.40 6.60
N TRP A 146 -8.77 3.01 5.54
CA TRP A 146 -7.95 2.33 4.53
C TRP A 146 -6.71 1.67 5.13
N GLN A 147 -6.03 2.39 6.01
CA GLN A 147 -4.80 1.91 6.64
C GLN A 147 -5.07 0.89 7.75
N ARG A 148 -6.22 0.98 8.39
CA ARG A 148 -6.61 0.04 9.44
C ARG A 148 -7.03 -1.30 8.85
N GLY A 149 -7.74 -1.35 7.70
CA GLY A 149 -8.29 -2.58 7.13
C GLY A 149 -9.19 -3.33 8.13
N TRP A 150 -9.94 -2.58 8.92
CA TRP A 150 -10.95 -3.03 9.86
C TRP A 150 -11.91 -1.88 10.11
N SER A 151 -12.80 -1.67 9.15
CA SER A 151 -13.73 -0.55 9.18
C SER A 151 -14.66 -0.63 10.38
N GLY A 152 -14.90 0.53 11.01
CA GLY A 152 -15.69 0.65 12.22
C GLY A 152 -14.95 0.33 13.52
N SER A 153 -13.70 -0.14 13.50
CA SER A 153 -12.87 -0.36 14.69
C SER A 153 -12.20 0.93 15.16
N THR A 154 -11.79 0.95 16.42
CA THR A 154 -10.98 2.03 17.03
C THR A 154 -9.54 1.61 17.29
N THR A 155 -9.11 0.42 16.79
CA THR A 155 -7.74 -0.05 16.97
C THR A 155 -6.72 0.93 16.37
N PRO A 156 -5.59 1.21 17.04
CA PRO A 156 -4.51 2.02 16.49
C PRO A 156 -3.63 1.23 15.50
N LEU A 157 -3.88 -0.09 15.34
CA LEU A 157 -3.08 -0.95 14.48
C LEU A 157 -3.52 -0.84 13.02
N GLY A 158 -2.55 -0.93 12.11
CA GLY A 158 -2.77 -1.02 10.68
C GLY A 158 -2.78 -2.47 10.19
N TRP A 159 -3.43 -2.74 9.05
CA TRP A 159 -3.50 -4.11 8.53
C TRP A 159 -2.12 -4.65 8.11
N ALA A 160 -1.25 -3.82 7.57
CA ALA A 160 0.10 -4.25 7.20
C ALA A 160 0.99 -4.48 8.43
N GLY A 161 0.80 -3.71 9.51
CA GLY A 161 1.44 -3.98 10.80
C GLY A 161 0.99 -5.32 11.37
N ARG A 162 -0.34 -5.58 11.43
CA ARG A 162 -0.87 -6.90 11.86
C ARG A 162 -0.41 -8.05 10.95
N LEU A 163 -0.25 -7.79 9.65
CA LEU A 163 0.32 -8.77 8.73
C LEU A 163 1.76 -9.13 9.12
N MET A 164 2.57 -8.14 9.47
CA MET A 164 3.94 -8.37 9.90
C MET A 164 4.03 -9.01 11.29
N ASP A 165 3.12 -8.73 12.22
CA ASP A 165 3.00 -9.47 13.50
C ASP A 165 2.81 -10.98 13.29
N VAL A 166 2.21 -11.37 12.15
CA VAL A 166 2.01 -12.79 11.77
C VAL A 166 3.21 -13.38 11.02
N LEU A 167 3.90 -12.59 10.20
CA LEU A 167 4.89 -13.08 9.23
C LEU A 167 6.35 -12.89 9.64
N SER A 168 6.67 -11.91 10.50
CA SER A 168 8.04 -11.65 10.91
C SER A 168 8.51 -12.61 11.98
N SER A 169 9.82 -12.76 12.09
CA SER A 169 10.44 -13.57 13.14
C SER A 169 10.87 -12.67 14.31
N ASP A 170 10.87 -13.23 15.53
CA ASP A 170 11.37 -12.57 16.74
C ASP A 170 12.87 -12.21 16.68
N THR A 171 13.57 -12.61 15.60
CA THR A 171 15.01 -12.38 15.39
C THR A 171 15.29 -11.12 14.56
N ASP A 172 14.28 -10.44 14.02
CA ASP A 172 14.47 -9.23 13.23
C ASP A 172 14.92 -8.07 14.13
N THR A 173 16.19 -7.67 13.99
CA THR A 173 16.76 -6.55 14.76
C THR A 173 16.29 -5.19 14.24
N ILE A 174 15.94 -5.11 12.96
CA ILE A 174 15.37 -3.95 12.31
C ILE A 174 13.94 -4.31 11.88
N SER A 175 12.96 -3.48 12.21
CA SER A 175 11.59 -3.69 11.74
C SER A 175 11.57 -3.80 10.21
N PRO A 176 10.88 -4.80 9.64
CA PRO A 176 10.78 -4.96 8.19
C PRO A 176 9.75 -4.02 7.54
N THR A 177 9.26 -3.03 8.27
CA THR A 177 8.30 -2.02 7.79
C THR A 177 8.93 -0.65 7.71
N PHE A 178 8.71 0.06 6.59
CA PHE A 178 9.36 1.33 6.28
C PHE A 178 8.35 2.35 5.76
N SER A 179 8.35 3.55 6.33
CA SER A 179 7.60 4.68 5.78
C SER A 179 8.53 5.78 5.29
N LEU A 180 8.34 6.19 4.05
CA LEU A 180 9.05 7.30 3.43
C LEU A 180 8.20 8.57 3.37
N ASN A 181 6.99 8.52 3.86
CA ASN A 181 6.04 9.64 3.87
C ASN A 181 5.52 9.97 5.29
N GLY A 182 6.41 9.94 6.29
CA GLY A 182 6.05 10.23 7.67
C GLY A 182 5.31 9.09 8.36
N TYR A 183 4.54 9.42 9.39
CA TYR A 183 3.76 8.42 10.12
C TYR A 183 2.67 7.81 9.23
N ALA A 184 2.59 6.48 9.22
CA ALA A 184 1.55 5.72 8.54
C ALA A 184 0.98 4.67 9.51
N GLN A 185 -0.30 4.80 9.87
CA GLN A 185 -0.98 3.82 10.74
C GLN A 185 -0.95 2.42 10.12
N LEU A 186 -0.98 2.32 8.80
CA LEU A 186 -0.89 1.07 8.04
C LEU A 186 0.17 0.11 8.59
N LEU A 187 1.33 0.66 8.98
CA LEU A 187 2.51 -0.10 9.36
C LEU A 187 2.61 -0.40 10.87
N ASN A 188 1.65 0.06 11.67
CA ASN A 188 1.65 -0.20 13.10
C ASN A 188 1.14 -1.60 13.40
N GLY A 189 1.99 -2.44 13.95
CA GLY A 189 1.65 -3.73 14.53
C GLY A 189 1.60 -3.69 16.06
N SER A 190 1.32 -4.82 16.68
CA SER A 190 1.44 -5.01 18.13
C SER A 190 2.89 -5.08 18.59
N ASP A 191 3.73 -5.71 17.78
CA ASP A 191 5.13 -6.03 18.09
C ASP A 191 6.10 -5.25 17.19
N HIS A 192 5.58 -4.60 16.13
CA HIS A 192 6.37 -3.86 15.14
C HIS A 192 5.92 -2.42 15.01
N SER A 193 6.89 -1.52 14.83
CA SER A 193 6.68 -0.13 14.43
C SER A 193 7.53 0.19 13.21
N ALA A 194 7.07 1.11 12.36
CA ALA A 194 7.77 1.44 11.12
C ALA A 194 9.06 2.23 11.35
N ASN A 195 10.08 1.92 10.54
CA ASN A 195 11.21 2.81 10.36
C ASN A 195 10.78 4.02 9.51
N LEU A 196 10.92 5.23 10.06
CA LEU A 196 10.63 6.46 9.34
C LEU A 196 11.88 6.96 8.62
N ILE A 197 11.85 6.94 7.29
CA ILE A 197 12.98 7.31 6.43
C ILE A 197 12.57 8.47 5.52
N LYS A 198 13.47 9.41 5.28
CA LYS A 198 13.25 10.44 4.26
C LYS A 198 13.82 9.96 2.92
N ALA A 199 13.09 10.21 1.83
CA ALA A 199 13.48 9.81 0.48
C ALA A 199 14.88 10.32 0.06
N SER A 200 15.29 11.51 0.52
CA SER A 200 16.56 12.14 0.14
C SER A 200 17.71 11.89 1.12
N SER A 201 17.44 11.37 2.31
CA SER A 201 18.47 11.14 3.32
C SER A 201 17.94 10.38 4.52
N LEU A 202 18.74 9.50 5.08
CA LEU A 202 18.46 8.95 6.40
C LEU A 202 18.43 10.04 7.46
N PRO A 203 17.63 9.91 8.53
CA PRO A 203 17.60 10.87 9.62
C PRO A 203 19.02 11.12 10.17
N LYS A 204 19.45 12.38 10.21
CA LYS A 204 20.74 12.74 10.80
C LYS A 204 20.56 12.89 12.31
N VAL A 205 21.30 12.10 13.07
CA VAL A 205 21.44 12.34 14.51
C VAL A 205 22.50 13.42 14.70
N ASN A 206 22.09 14.65 14.97
CA ASN A 206 23.01 15.80 15.08
C ASN A 206 24.12 15.60 16.13
N ALA A 207 23.83 14.85 17.19
CA ALA A 207 24.80 14.51 18.23
C ALA A 207 25.99 13.68 17.71
N VAL A 208 25.80 12.90 16.64
CA VAL A 208 26.84 12.04 16.05
C VAL A 208 27.23 12.45 14.63
N SER A 209 26.87 13.65 14.21
CA SER A 209 27.09 14.16 12.83
C SER A 209 28.54 14.44 12.47
N ASN A 210 29.45 14.56 13.46
CA ASN A 210 30.90 14.66 13.25
C ASN A 210 31.65 13.92 14.38
N SER A 211 32.93 13.65 14.13
CA SER A 211 33.79 12.85 15.04
C SER A 211 33.96 13.46 16.44
N LEU A 212 33.99 14.80 16.56
CA LEU A 212 34.14 15.45 17.86
C LEU A 212 32.83 15.36 18.67
N ARG A 213 31.71 15.67 18.03
CA ARG A 213 30.40 15.53 18.67
C ARG A 213 30.12 14.09 19.03
N ARG A 214 30.49 13.14 18.18
CA ARG A 214 30.36 11.70 18.45
C ARG A 214 31.12 11.32 19.71
N LYS A 215 32.40 11.71 19.84
CA LYS A 215 33.19 11.43 21.04
C LYS A 215 32.57 12.02 22.32
N SER A 216 32.14 13.27 22.27
CA SER A 216 31.50 13.92 23.42
C SER A 216 30.18 13.26 23.79
N PHE A 217 29.40 12.87 22.80
CA PHE A 217 28.15 12.14 22.97
C PHE A 217 28.42 10.76 23.63
N ASP A 218 29.36 9.99 23.08
CA ASP A 218 29.72 8.66 23.60
C ASP A 218 30.26 8.77 25.05
N GLN A 219 31.03 9.81 25.39
CA GLN A 219 31.48 10.07 26.75
C GLN A 219 30.33 10.35 27.73
N VAL A 220 29.37 11.18 27.35
CA VAL A 220 28.18 11.43 28.19
C VAL A 220 27.35 10.19 28.35
N MET A 221 27.20 9.42 27.29
CA MET A 221 26.37 8.21 27.26
C MET A 221 27.03 6.99 27.91
N SER A 222 28.36 7.01 28.13
CA SER A 222 29.05 5.97 28.91
C SER A 222 28.83 6.09 30.42
N LEU A 223 28.20 7.19 30.88
CA LEU A 223 27.81 7.35 32.29
C LEU A 223 26.58 6.46 32.54
N SER A 224 26.74 5.41 33.33
CA SER A 224 25.65 4.48 33.67
C SER A 224 24.48 5.22 34.32
N PRO A 225 23.28 5.17 33.74
CA PRO A 225 22.10 5.83 34.32
C PRO A 225 21.71 5.18 35.65
N LEU A 226 21.41 6.03 36.65
CA LEU A 226 21.03 5.56 37.98
C LEU A 226 19.59 5.00 38.05
N THR A 227 18.74 5.35 37.04
CA THR A 227 17.32 4.98 37.03
C THR A 227 17.01 3.93 35.95
N ALA A 228 15.97 3.13 36.16
CA ALA A 228 15.46 2.17 35.16
C ALA A 228 15.05 2.90 33.87
N PHE A 229 14.41 4.06 33.98
CA PHE A 229 14.04 4.90 32.84
C PHE A 229 15.27 5.38 32.05
N GLY A 230 16.31 5.82 32.75
CA GLY A 230 17.55 6.24 32.07
C GLY A 230 18.23 5.09 31.30
N ARG A 231 18.26 3.90 31.88
CA ARG A 231 18.81 2.70 31.20
C ARG A 231 17.99 2.33 29.96
N GLU A 232 16.66 2.38 30.03
CA GLU A 232 15.81 2.12 28.88
C GLU A 232 15.95 3.19 27.80
N PHE A 233 16.05 4.47 28.19
CA PHE A 233 16.33 5.54 27.26
C PHE A 233 17.66 5.35 26.51
N ASP A 234 18.72 4.96 27.23
CA ASP A 234 20.01 4.68 26.60
C ASP A 234 19.93 3.50 25.62
N ARG A 235 19.24 2.44 26.01
CA ARG A 235 19.04 1.26 25.14
C ARG A 235 18.32 1.68 23.84
N VAL A 236 17.19 2.35 23.93
CA VAL A 236 16.39 2.79 22.76
C VAL A 236 17.20 3.72 21.85
N LYS A 237 17.98 4.59 22.45
CA LYS A 237 18.87 5.52 21.70
C LYS A 237 19.97 4.74 20.96
N ASP A 238 20.64 3.82 21.63
CA ASP A 238 21.73 3.05 21.03
C ASP A 238 21.22 2.13 19.92
N ASP A 239 20.07 1.49 20.13
CA ASP A 239 19.35 0.73 19.10
C ASP A 239 19.01 1.62 17.89
N SER A 240 18.47 2.82 18.11
CA SER A 240 18.12 3.75 17.03
C SER A 240 19.33 4.20 16.21
N ILE A 241 20.48 4.44 16.85
CA ILE A 241 21.75 4.78 16.15
C ILE A 241 22.26 3.57 15.35
N SER A 242 22.24 2.40 15.94
CA SER A 242 22.67 1.15 15.30
C SER A 242 21.81 0.84 14.07
N ILE A 243 20.49 0.89 14.20
CA ILE A 243 19.54 0.70 13.09
C ILE A 243 19.82 1.70 11.97
N ARG A 244 19.96 2.97 12.32
CA ARG A 244 20.27 4.03 11.34
C ARG A 244 21.56 3.75 10.59
N ASP A 245 22.63 3.32 11.27
CA ASP A 245 23.92 3.08 10.65
C ASP A 245 23.89 1.81 9.77
N GLN A 246 23.15 0.77 10.17
CA GLN A 246 22.90 -0.41 9.34
C GLN A 246 22.10 -0.07 8.07
N LEU A 247 21.03 0.72 8.19
CA LEU A 247 20.24 1.19 7.04
C LEU A 247 21.07 2.07 6.09
N ALA A 248 21.96 2.94 6.63
CA ALA A 248 22.88 3.73 5.83
C ALA A 248 23.79 2.83 5.00
N THR A 249 24.42 1.87 5.64
CA THR A 249 25.34 0.92 4.99
C THR A 249 24.61 0.11 3.91
N ALA A 250 23.39 -0.37 4.19
CA ALA A 250 22.60 -1.13 3.26
C ALA A 250 22.23 -0.29 2.01
N ILE A 251 21.75 0.94 2.21
CA ILE A 251 21.39 1.84 1.10
C ILE A 251 22.64 2.22 0.29
N GLU A 252 23.76 2.58 0.95
CA GLU A 252 25.00 2.99 0.28
C GLU A 252 25.65 1.84 -0.52
N SER A 253 25.38 0.57 -0.16
CA SER A 253 25.88 -0.58 -0.89
C SER A 253 25.23 -0.75 -2.27
N VAL A 254 24.06 -0.14 -2.52
CA VAL A 254 23.33 -0.22 -3.78
C VAL A 254 23.57 1.06 -4.58
N PRO A 255 24.07 0.95 -5.84
CA PRO A 255 24.31 2.12 -6.70
C PRO A 255 23.05 2.95 -6.95
N GLU A 256 23.25 4.25 -7.15
CA GLU A 256 22.22 5.17 -7.64
C GLU A 256 21.78 4.79 -9.07
N GLU A 257 20.50 4.95 -9.37
CA GLU A 257 19.92 4.62 -10.68
C GLU A 257 19.39 5.90 -11.35
N ALA A 258 20.05 6.33 -12.44
CA ALA A 258 19.77 7.60 -13.11
C ALA A 258 18.43 7.65 -13.87
N HIS A 259 17.74 6.51 -14.06
CA HIS A 259 16.47 6.45 -14.78
C HIS A 259 15.25 6.88 -13.92
N PHE A 260 15.42 7.07 -12.61
CA PHE A 260 14.37 7.62 -11.77
C PHE A 260 14.21 9.12 -12.03
N PRO A 261 13.01 9.59 -12.42
CA PRO A 261 12.77 11.01 -12.72
C PRO A 261 12.82 11.87 -11.43
N ASP A 262 13.09 13.16 -11.60
CA ASP A 262 13.10 14.15 -10.51
C ASP A 262 11.66 14.49 -10.06
N ILE A 263 11.02 13.54 -9.41
CA ILE A 263 9.64 13.59 -8.90
C ILE A 263 9.65 13.09 -7.46
N SER A 264 8.91 13.73 -6.56
CA SER A 264 8.89 13.39 -5.14
C SER A 264 8.55 11.90 -4.87
N LEU A 265 7.55 11.34 -5.56
CA LEU A 265 7.22 9.92 -5.45
C LEU A 265 8.34 9.03 -5.99
N SER A 266 8.97 9.43 -7.08
CA SER A 266 10.09 8.71 -7.67
C SER A 266 11.30 8.64 -6.74
N HIS A 267 11.62 9.71 -6.03
CA HIS A 267 12.68 9.70 -5.01
C HIS A 267 12.38 8.74 -3.85
N GLN A 268 11.10 8.65 -3.42
CA GLN A 268 10.68 7.69 -2.41
C GLN A 268 10.86 6.26 -2.94
N LEU A 269 10.37 5.97 -4.15
CA LEU A 269 10.45 4.66 -4.78
C LEU A 269 11.89 4.24 -5.10
N HIS A 270 12.78 5.18 -5.45
CA HIS A 270 14.20 4.91 -5.62
C HIS A 270 14.86 4.45 -4.30
N THR A 271 14.54 5.12 -3.20
CA THR A 271 15.02 4.68 -1.87
C THR A 271 14.45 3.31 -1.49
N VAL A 272 13.16 3.05 -1.77
CA VAL A 272 12.54 1.73 -1.58
C VAL A 272 13.27 0.68 -2.41
N ALA A 273 13.57 0.95 -3.69
CA ALA A 273 14.30 0.03 -4.56
C ALA A 273 15.67 -0.36 -3.98
N ARG A 274 16.41 0.59 -3.42
CA ARG A 274 17.70 0.33 -2.78
C ARG A 274 17.55 -0.52 -1.51
N LEU A 275 16.54 -0.27 -0.68
CA LEU A 275 16.26 -1.09 0.51
C LEU A 275 15.84 -2.52 0.15
N ILE A 276 15.03 -2.70 -0.89
CA ILE A 276 14.64 -4.02 -1.41
C ILE A 276 15.87 -4.78 -1.90
N LYS A 277 16.72 -4.14 -2.69
CA LYS A 277 17.95 -4.75 -3.21
C LYS A 277 18.98 -5.09 -2.13
N SER A 278 18.91 -4.44 -0.97
CA SER A 278 19.76 -4.72 0.20
C SER A 278 19.08 -5.57 1.27
N SER A 279 17.93 -6.20 0.97
CA SER A 279 17.14 -6.99 1.93
C SER A 279 17.95 -8.11 2.60
N ASP A 280 18.85 -8.76 1.87
CA ASP A 280 19.73 -9.80 2.42
C ASP A 280 20.68 -9.26 3.50
N GLN A 281 21.20 -8.04 3.32
CA GLN A 281 22.06 -7.38 4.33
C GLN A 281 21.26 -6.98 5.58
N LEU A 282 19.96 -6.71 5.42
CA LEU A 282 19.05 -6.39 6.51
C LEU A 282 18.46 -7.64 7.19
N GLY A 283 18.69 -8.83 6.61
CA GLY A 283 18.16 -10.09 7.12
C GLY A 283 16.66 -10.29 6.88
N HIS A 284 16.02 -9.46 6.04
CA HIS A 284 14.57 -9.48 5.85
C HIS A 284 14.14 -10.43 4.74
N GLN A 285 13.18 -11.30 5.03
CA GLN A 285 12.50 -12.13 4.03
C GLN A 285 11.19 -11.49 3.55
N LYS A 286 10.56 -10.67 4.37
CA LYS A 286 9.34 -9.93 4.07
C LYS A 286 9.55 -8.46 4.40
N GLN A 287 9.11 -7.56 3.53
CA GLN A 287 9.20 -6.12 3.76
C GLN A 287 7.91 -5.42 3.32
N ILE A 288 7.51 -4.38 4.05
CA ILE A 288 6.39 -3.52 3.65
C ILE A 288 6.83 -2.06 3.68
N TYR A 289 6.49 -1.34 2.61
CA TYR A 289 6.85 0.05 2.39
C TYR A 289 5.61 0.92 2.21
N PHE A 290 5.64 2.10 2.81
CA PHE A 290 4.62 3.12 2.60
C PHE A 290 5.27 4.37 1.99
N VAL A 291 4.75 4.77 0.83
CA VAL A 291 5.12 5.98 0.10
C VAL A 291 3.88 6.77 -0.24
N GLY A 292 3.99 8.04 -0.61
CA GLY A 292 2.82 8.85 -0.88
C GLY A 292 3.02 9.97 -1.88
N LEU A 293 1.93 10.28 -2.56
CA LEU A 293 1.79 11.41 -3.47
C LEU A 293 0.54 12.20 -3.08
N GLY A 294 0.68 13.47 -2.71
CA GLY A 294 -0.43 14.35 -2.34
C GLY A 294 -0.92 15.20 -3.51
N GLY A 295 -2.06 15.88 -3.29
CA GLY A 295 -2.62 16.84 -4.24
C GLY A 295 -3.89 16.38 -4.95
N PHE A 296 -4.43 15.20 -4.63
CA PHE A 296 -5.61 14.64 -5.29
C PHE A 296 -6.95 15.24 -4.82
N ASP A 297 -6.94 16.17 -3.87
CA ASP A 297 -8.16 16.87 -3.43
C ASP A 297 -8.57 17.97 -4.41
N THR A 298 -8.97 17.56 -5.60
CA THR A 298 -9.17 18.42 -6.78
C THR A 298 -10.60 18.99 -6.85
N HIS A 299 -10.95 19.86 -5.94
CA HIS A 299 -12.24 20.59 -5.98
C HIS A 299 -12.32 21.62 -7.09
N ALA A 300 -11.18 22.08 -7.61
CA ALA A 300 -11.07 23.03 -8.72
C ALA A 300 -9.85 22.71 -9.57
N ASN A 301 -9.85 23.17 -10.83
CA ASN A 301 -8.76 22.94 -11.79
C ASN A 301 -8.36 21.46 -11.90
N GLN A 302 -9.33 20.55 -11.79
CA GLN A 302 -9.08 19.11 -11.71
C GLN A 302 -8.38 18.59 -12.96
N LEU A 303 -8.82 18.95 -14.16
CA LEU A 303 -8.25 18.41 -15.39
C LEU A 303 -6.73 18.60 -15.48
N ASP A 304 -6.24 19.81 -15.20
CA ASP A 304 -4.81 20.10 -15.25
C ASP A 304 -4.04 19.46 -14.09
N THR A 305 -4.57 19.59 -12.88
CA THR A 305 -3.91 19.07 -11.66
C THR A 305 -3.85 17.55 -11.70
N HIS A 306 -4.95 16.88 -12.04
CA HIS A 306 -5.01 15.43 -12.11
C HIS A 306 -4.10 14.87 -13.22
N THR A 307 -4.02 15.56 -14.38
CA THR A 307 -3.08 15.23 -15.46
C THR A 307 -1.64 15.21 -14.96
N GLN A 308 -1.22 16.23 -14.20
CA GLN A 308 0.14 16.30 -13.65
C GLN A 308 0.39 15.18 -12.62
N LEU A 309 -0.55 14.93 -11.72
CA LEU A 309 -0.44 13.90 -10.69
C LEU A 309 -0.40 12.49 -11.28
N LEU A 310 -1.25 12.19 -12.25
CA LEU A 310 -1.25 10.89 -12.93
C LEU A 310 -0.01 10.69 -13.81
N SER A 311 0.51 11.75 -14.42
CA SER A 311 1.81 11.70 -15.12
C SER A 311 2.94 11.38 -14.16
N ALA A 312 2.98 12.04 -13.00
CA ALA A 312 3.98 11.79 -11.96
C ALA A 312 3.90 10.36 -11.42
N LEU A 313 2.69 9.86 -11.16
CA LEU A 313 2.45 8.48 -10.75
C LEU A 313 2.95 7.50 -11.82
N SER A 314 2.58 7.72 -13.07
CA SER A 314 2.91 6.85 -14.21
C SER A 314 4.42 6.73 -14.43
N GLN A 315 5.13 7.86 -14.45
CA GLN A 315 6.58 7.88 -14.62
C GLN A 315 7.30 7.21 -13.44
N SER A 316 6.83 7.46 -12.21
CA SER A 316 7.46 6.92 -11.00
C SER A 316 7.29 5.40 -10.89
N LEU A 317 6.09 4.87 -11.20
CA LEU A 317 5.83 3.42 -11.18
C LEU A 317 6.57 2.70 -12.32
N ALA A 318 6.65 3.29 -13.52
CA ALA A 318 7.41 2.71 -14.62
C ALA A 318 8.90 2.60 -14.29
N ALA A 319 9.51 3.65 -13.71
CA ALA A 319 10.90 3.63 -13.28
C ALA A 319 11.15 2.59 -12.16
N PHE A 320 10.24 2.49 -11.21
CA PHE A 320 10.34 1.52 -10.13
C PHE A 320 10.25 0.08 -10.65
N ASN A 321 9.30 -0.21 -11.54
CA ASN A 321 9.20 -1.53 -12.17
C ASN A 321 10.47 -1.88 -12.96
N GLN A 322 11.02 -0.93 -13.73
CA GLN A 322 12.27 -1.13 -14.45
C GLN A 322 13.42 -1.53 -13.51
N SER A 323 13.54 -0.88 -12.36
CA SER A 323 14.55 -1.20 -11.34
C SER A 323 14.36 -2.61 -10.76
N MET A 324 13.11 -3.02 -10.48
CA MET A 324 12.82 -4.35 -9.94
C MET A 324 13.06 -5.46 -10.98
N GLU A 325 12.65 -5.26 -12.22
CA GLU A 325 12.91 -6.21 -13.30
C GLU A 325 14.41 -6.37 -13.58
N ALA A 326 15.16 -5.27 -13.67
CA ALA A 326 16.61 -5.28 -13.91
C ALA A 326 17.38 -6.02 -12.79
N SER A 327 16.84 -6.09 -11.58
CA SER A 327 17.45 -6.82 -10.45
C SER A 327 16.90 -8.24 -10.28
N GLY A 328 16.01 -8.72 -11.15
CA GLY A 328 15.40 -10.04 -11.05
C GLY A 328 14.41 -10.17 -9.87
N LEU A 329 13.91 -9.04 -9.34
CA LEU A 329 12.99 -8.98 -8.21
C LEU A 329 11.54 -8.68 -8.64
N GLY A 330 11.26 -8.54 -9.93
CA GLY A 330 9.94 -8.19 -10.44
C GLY A 330 8.82 -9.07 -9.91
N ASP A 331 9.01 -10.40 -9.84
CA ASP A 331 8.01 -11.35 -9.35
C ASP A 331 7.92 -11.43 -7.81
N LYS A 332 8.85 -10.75 -7.12
CA LYS A 332 8.94 -10.74 -5.65
C LYS A 332 8.40 -9.45 -5.02
N VAL A 333 8.08 -8.46 -5.84
CA VAL A 333 7.62 -7.14 -5.38
C VAL A 333 6.23 -6.86 -5.95
N THR A 334 5.29 -6.56 -5.06
CA THR A 334 3.95 -6.11 -5.41
C THR A 334 3.77 -4.68 -4.93
N THR A 335 3.31 -3.80 -5.81
CA THR A 335 3.00 -2.40 -5.51
C THR A 335 1.52 -2.16 -5.70
N MET A 336 0.84 -1.53 -4.75
CA MET A 336 -0.57 -1.16 -4.88
C MET A 336 -0.78 0.32 -4.64
N THR A 337 -1.75 0.92 -5.34
CA THR A 337 -2.23 2.26 -5.02
C THR A 337 -3.32 2.20 -3.96
N MET A 338 -3.37 3.21 -3.10
CA MET A 338 -4.42 3.44 -2.09
C MET A 338 -4.83 4.91 -2.18
N SER A 339 -6.01 5.27 -1.68
CA SER A 339 -6.43 6.67 -1.56
C SER A 339 -7.39 6.83 -0.39
N ASP A 340 -7.65 8.05 0.05
CA ASP A 340 -8.62 8.36 1.12
C ASP A 340 -9.99 7.76 0.78
N PHE A 341 -10.44 8.08 -0.41
CA PHE A 341 -11.70 7.66 -1.06
C PHE A 341 -11.57 7.94 -2.56
N GLY A 342 -12.60 7.62 -3.34
CA GLY A 342 -12.77 8.13 -4.69
C GLY A 342 -13.41 9.52 -4.70
N ARG A 343 -13.46 10.16 -5.86
CA ARG A 343 -14.19 11.42 -6.06
C ARG A 343 -15.61 11.13 -6.51
N ARG A 344 -16.53 12.08 -6.27
CA ARG A 344 -17.88 12.01 -6.82
C ARG A 344 -17.82 11.91 -8.33
N LEU A 345 -18.70 11.08 -8.89
CA LEU A 345 -18.85 11.00 -10.33
C LEU A 345 -19.37 12.33 -10.90
N ALA A 346 -20.33 12.96 -10.20
CA ALA A 346 -20.86 14.27 -10.59
C ALA A 346 -19.81 15.38 -10.40
N SER A 347 -19.59 16.18 -11.44
CA SER A 347 -18.78 17.39 -11.41
C SER A 347 -19.43 18.51 -10.57
N ASN A 348 -18.59 19.38 -9.98
CA ASN A 348 -19.01 20.66 -9.40
C ASN A 348 -18.77 21.85 -10.35
N GLY A 349 -18.44 21.58 -11.63
CA GLY A 349 -18.15 22.57 -12.68
C GLY A 349 -16.65 22.77 -12.95
N ALA A 350 -15.77 22.56 -11.97
CA ALA A 350 -14.32 22.77 -12.14
C ALA A 350 -13.49 21.61 -11.57
N GLY A 351 -14.14 20.70 -10.88
CA GLY A 351 -13.57 19.52 -10.25
C GLY A 351 -14.66 18.64 -9.65
N THR A 352 -14.33 17.94 -8.57
CA THR A 352 -15.24 17.01 -7.90
C THR A 352 -15.17 17.16 -6.39
N ASP A 353 -16.25 16.84 -5.71
CA ASP A 353 -16.29 16.71 -4.26
C ASP A 353 -15.91 15.27 -3.83
N HIS A 354 -15.87 15.04 -2.51
CA HIS A 354 -15.54 13.75 -1.92
C HIS A 354 -16.56 12.68 -2.29
N GLY A 355 -16.07 11.56 -2.79
CA GLY A 355 -16.83 10.37 -3.14
C GLY A 355 -16.55 9.20 -2.18
N TRP A 356 -16.78 7.97 -2.63
CA TRP A 356 -16.56 6.77 -1.84
C TRP A 356 -15.67 5.77 -2.61
N ALA A 357 -16.22 5.00 -3.54
CA ALA A 357 -15.45 4.05 -4.33
C ALA A 357 -14.48 4.73 -5.31
N SER A 358 -13.39 4.06 -5.58
CA SER A 358 -12.40 4.42 -6.59
C SER A 358 -11.92 3.19 -7.35
N ASN A 359 -11.13 3.41 -8.39
CA ASN A 359 -10.37 2.37 -9.07
C ASN A 359 -8.93 2.41 -8.57
N HIS A 360 -8.34 1.25 -8.33
CA HIS A 360 -6.96 1.13 -7.85
C HIS A 360 -6.12 0.29 -8.80
N LEU A 361 -4.80 0.48 -8.74
CA LEU A 361 -3.83 -0.23 -9.57
C LEU A 361 -2.97 -1.13 -8.70
N VAL A 362 -2.63 -2.32 -9.22
CA VAL A 362 -1.64 -3.20 -8.62
C VAL A 362 -0.61 -3.55 -9.67
N MET A 363 0.67 -3.40 -9.31
CA MET A 363 1.83 -3.63 -10.17
C MET A 363 2.72 -4.72 -9.57
N GLY A 364 3.30 -5.57 -10.43
CA GLY A 364 4.27 -6.58 -10.04
C GLY A 364 4.31 -7.75 -11.02
N GLY A 365 5.28 -8.65 -10.84
CA GLY A 365 5.46 -9.78 -11.75
C GLY A 365 4.59 -10.99 -11.41
N ALA A 366 4.15 -11.14 -10.16
CA ALA A 366 3.33 -12.28 -9.73
C ALA A 366 1.83 -12.13 -10.03
N LEU A 367 1.44 -11.20 -10.92
CA LEU A 367 0.04 -10.93 -11.22
C LEU A 367 -0.58 -11.97 -12.17
N ASN A 368 -1.85 -12.26 -11.97
CA ASN A 368 -2.75 -12.84 -12.96
C ASN A 368 -3.31 -11.68 -13.81
N SER A 369 -2.54 -11.25 -14.82
CA SER A 369 -2.84 -10.08 -15.64
C SER A 369 -3.85 -10.36 -16.76
N GLY A 370 -4.22 -9.33 -17.52
CA GLY A 370 -5.08 -9.43 -18.69
C GLY A 370 -6.58 -9.38 -18.38
N GLN A 371 -6.97 -9.16 -17.13
CA GLN A 371 -8.38 -9.00 -16.74
C GLN A 371 -8.59 -7.86 -15.74
N LEU A 372 -9.82 -7.36 -15.69
CA LEU A 372 -10.28 -6.42 -14.66
C LEU A 372 -10.68 -7.21 -13.41
N TYR A 373 -10.27 -6.74 -12.24
CA TYR A 373 -10.72 -7.27 -10.96
C TYR A 373 -11.75 -6.34 -10.32
N GLY A 374 -12.60 -6.86 -9.43
CA GLY A 374 -13.77 -6.15 -8.94
C GLY A 374 -14.89 -6.06 -9.98
N GLN A 375 -15.88 -5.23 -9.72
CA GLN A 375 -17.03 -5.04 -10.61
C GLN A 375 -17.11 -3.59 -11.03
N TRP A 376 -17.18 -3.34 -12.34
CA TRP A 376 -17.41 -1.99 -12.85
C TRP A 376 -18.86 -1.60 -12.56
N PRO A 377 -19.12 -0.45 -11.92
CA PRO A 377 -20.49 -0.01 -11.62
C PRO A 377 -21.13 0.65 -12.85
N SER A 378 -22.46 0.67 -12.91
CA SER A 378 -23.15 1.62 -13.79
C SER A 378 -22.88 3.06 -13.32
N LEU A 379 -22.50 3.92 -14.25
CA LEU A 379 -22.15 5.33 -13.98
C LEU A 379 -23.34 6.29 -14.10
N ILE A 380 -24.57 5.75 -14.06
CA ILE A 380 -25.80 6.54 -14.09
C ILE A 380 -25.99 7.21 -12.71
N LEU A 381 -26.06 8.55 -12.71
CA LEU A 381 -26.36 9.32 -11.51
C LEU A 381 -27.74 8.95 -10.97
N ASP A 382 -27.88 8.91 -9.65
CA ASP A 382 -29.05 8.44 -8.92
C ASP A 382 -29.46 6.98 -9.18
N GLY A 383 -28.67 6.24 -9.98
CA GLY A 383 -28.81 4.79 -10.20
C GLY A 383 -28.53 3.97 -8.92
N GLU A 384 -28.61 2.64 -9.07
CA GLU A 384 -28.45 1.70 -7.94
C GLU A 384 -27.05 1.70 -7.29
N ASN A 385 -26.01 2.02 -8.08
CA ASN A 385 -24.63 2.10 -7.59
C ASN A 385 -24.26 3.47 -7.00
N ASP A 386 -25.11 4.50 -7.19
CA ASP A 386 -24.88 5.83 -6.65
C ASP A 386 -25.60 6.01 -5.30
N PHE A 387 -24.86 6.06 -4.21
CA PHE A 387 -25.42 6.35 -2.87
C PHE A 387 -26.16 7.69 -2.86
N ASN A 388 -25.52 8.73 -3.33
CA ASN A 388 -26.12 10.03 -3.68
C ASN A 388 -25.14 10.91 -4.45
N LYS A 389 -25.63 11.67 -5.42
CA LYS A 389 -24.87 12.70 -6.15
C LYS A 389 -23.55 12.19 -6.75
N GLY A 390 -23.49 10.94 -7.21
CA GLY A 390 -22.31 10.33 -7.81
C GLY A 390 -21.28 9.79 -6.80
N ARG A 391 -21.66 9.53 -5.54
CA ARG A 391 -20.85 8.79 -4.58
C ARG A 391 -21.04 7.30 -4.78
N MET A 392 -20.21 6.72 -5.63
CA MET A 392 -20.34 5.32 -6.02
C MET A 392 -20.14 4.39 -4.83
N ILE A 393 -21.06 3.45 -4.63
CA ILE A 393 -20.95 2.42 -3.57
C ILE A 393 -19.90 1.40 -3.98
N PRO A 394 -18.89 1.11 -3.16
CA PRO A 394 -17.90 0.09 -3.49
C PRO A 394 -18.52 -1.31 -3.60
N THR A 395 -18.01 -2.09 -4.53
CA THR A 395 -18.34 -3.52 -4.68
C THR A 395 -17.19 -4.42 -4.19
N THR A 396 -16.01 -3.84 -3.99
CA THR A 396 -14.82 -4.53 -3.50
C THR A 396 -14.29 -3.81 -2.26
N SER A 397 -14.10 -4.56 -1.18
CA SER A 397 -13.56 -4.02 0.07
C SER A 397 -12.03 -3.93 0.03
N VAL A 398 -11.48 -2.94 0.72
CA VAL A 398 -10.05 -2.84 1.07
C VAL A 398 -9.54 -4.14 1.71
N GLU A 399 -10.37 -4.78 2.53
CA GLU A 399 -10.00 -6.03 3.21
C GLU A 399 -9.84 -7.20 2.25
N GLN A 400 -10.65 -7.30 1.19
CA GLN A 400 -10.50 -8.32 0.15
C GLN A 400 -9.20 -8.13 -0.65
N ILE A 401 -8.85 -6.88 -0.96
CA ILE A 401 -7.58 -6.54 -1.62
C ILE A 401 -6.41 -6.91 -0.71
N GLY A 402 -6.46 -6.47 0.54
CA GLY A 402 -5.42 -6.76 1.54
C GLY A 402 -5.26 -8.26 1.82
N ALA A 403 -6.37 -9.01 1.90
CA ALA A 403 -6.35 -10.46 2.13
C ALA A 403 -5.69 -11.23 0.97
N THR A 404 -5.96 -10.83 -0.28
CA THR A 404 -5.28 -11.39 -1.46
C THR A 404 -3.77 -11.18 -1.38
N ILE A 405 -3.34 -9.97 -0.98
CA ILE A 405 -1.93 -9.64 -0.78
C ILE A 405 -1.34 -10.41 0.40
N ALA A 406 -2.04 -10.49 1.52
CA ALA A 406 -1.59 -11.22 2.71
C ALA A 406 -1.38 -12.72 2.42
N LYS A 407 -2.27 -13.33 1.66
CA LYS A 407 -2.12 -14.70 1.18
C LYS A 407 -0.88 -14.86 0.31
N TRP A 408 -0.66 -13.96 -0.65
CA TRP A 408 0.56 -13.94 -1.45
C TRP A 408 1.81 -13.75 -0.59
N MET A 409 1.79 -12.85 0.40
CA MET A 409 2.90 -12.62 1.35
C MET A 409 3.23 -13.87 2.18
N GLY A 410 2.28 -14.77 2.40
CA GLY A 410 2.54 -16.03 3.09
C GLY A 410 1.57 -16.41 4.20
N VAL A 411 0.50 -15.65 4.43
CA VAL A 411 -0.56 -16.02 5.39
C VAL A 411 -1.29 -17.25 4.89
N ARG A 412 -1.43 -18.28 5.75
CA ARG A 412 -1.95 -19.60 5.36
C ARG A 412 -3.15 -20.09 6.19
N THR A 413 -3.46 -19.42 7.30
CA THR A 413 -4.53 -19.86 8.21
C THR A 413 -5.64 -18.83 8.29
N ASP A 414 -6.88 -19.31 8.43
CA ASP A 414 -8.06 -18.45 8.55
C ASP A 414 -8.01 -17.61 9.85
N ASP A 415 -7.48 -18.17 10.93
CA ASP A 415 -7.32 -17.43 12.19
C ASP A 415 -6.36 -16.22 12.02
N ALA A 416 -5.23 -16.40 11.32
CA ALA A 416 -4.31 -15.31 11.03
C ALA A 416 -4.95 -14.27 10.09
N MET A 417 -5.69 -14.73 9.09
CA MET A 417 -6.40 -13.85 8.16
C MET A 417 -7.49 -13.05 8.90
N GLY A 418 -8.26 -13.69 9.78
CA GLY A 418 -9.27 -13.04 10.63
C GLY A 418 -8.68 -12.05 11.65
N TYR A 419 -7.44 -12.29 12.14
CA TYR A 419 -6.71 -11.30 12.94
C TYR A 419 -6.32 -10.06 12.13
N ILE A 420 -5.88 -10.25 10.88
CA ILE A 420 -5.46 -9.14 10.02
C ILE A 420 -6.68 -8.38 9.49
N PHE A 421 -7.74 -9.09 9.06
CA PHE A 421 -8.93 -8.53 8.43
C PHE A 421 -10.22 -9.06 9.07
N PRO A 422 -10.65 -8.53 10.22
CA PRO A 422 -11.78 -9.08 10.96
C PRO A 422 -13.14 -9.03 10.24
N ASN A 423 -13.40 -8.01 9.39
CA ASN A 423 -14.64 -7.93 8.63
C ASN A 423 -14.64 -8.82 7.36
N LEU A 424 -13.50 -9.42 7.01
CA LEU A 424 -13.38 -10.24 5.79
C LEU A 424 -14.41 -11.37 5.75
N ALA A 425 -14.80 -11.90 6.90
CA ALA A 425 -15.83 -12.94 7.01
C ALA A 425 -17.21 -12.51 6.50
N ASN A 426 -17.48 -11.21 6.39
CA ASN A 426 -18.74 -10.68 5.85
C ASN A 426 -18.81 -10.79 4.32
N PHE A 427 -17.69 -11.10 3.64
CA PHE A 427 -17.60 -11.17 2.19
C PHE A 427 -17.52 -12.61 1.72
N SER A 428 -18.33 -12.97 0.72
CA SER A 428 -18.33 -14.33 0.13
C SER A 428 -17.06 -14.63 -0.66
N VAL A 429 -16.47 -13.62 -1.30
CA VAL A 429 -15.18 -13.69 -2.00
C VAL A 429 -14.13 -13.02 -1.11
N GLN A 430 -13.23 -13.79 -0.53
CA GLN A 430 -12.20 -13.30 0.38
C GLN A 430 -10.84 -13.11 -0.30
N ASP A 431 -10.59 -13.82 -1.38
CA ASP A 431 -9.39 -13.74 -2.22
C ASP A 431 -9.82 -13.40 -3.64
N LEU A 432 -9.36 -12.26 -4.14
CA LEU A 432 -9.70 -11.79 -5.48
C LEU A 432 -8.91 -12.53 -6.58
N GLY A 433 -7.88 -13.29 -6.22
CA GLY A 433 -7.12 -14.13 -7.14
C GLY A 433 -6.21 -13.39 -8.12
N PHE A 434 -5.89 -12.11 -7.88
CA PHE A 434 -5.02 -11.34 -8.77
C PHE A 434 -3.52 -11.62 -8.58
N LEU A 435 -3.12 -12.39 -7.58
CA LEU A 435 -1.74 -12.82 -7.33
C LEU A 435 -1.60 -14.34 -7.42
N LYS A 436 -0.44 -14.80 -7.95
CA LYS A 436 -0.09 -16.24 -8.10
C LYS A 436 0.47 -16.82 -6.83
#